data_244030f2f053da5117d323dd777e90b4
#
_entry.id   244030f2f053da5117d323dd777e90b4
#
_cell.length_a   1.000
_cell.length_b   1.000
_cell.length_c   1.000
_cell.angle_alpha   90.00
_cell.angle_beta   90.00
_cell.angle_gamma   90.00
#
_symmetry.space_group_name_H-M   'P 1'
#
loop_
_entity.id
_entity.type
_entity.pdbx_description
1 polymer ?
#
loop_
_entity_poly.entity_id
_entity_poly.type
_entity_poly.pdbx_seq_one_letter_code
_entity_poly.pdbx_strand_id
1 'polypeptide(L)'
;VQRLLSFARKQELRPSAVALPDLVIGMRELLKRSVETNISIDLRFPLDLPQAYVDANQLEMVLINLVVNARDAMPDGGSICIEGQSRTAAEAGRIDAPDYVILIVRDDGVGMEPEVLARATDPFFTTKGPGNGTGLGLSMAHGLAEQSGGRLQIHSRPGKGTIVEIWLPIATERQAEQTPDRVEPSPGPQLTAPAELSLSVLVVDDDPLVLDNTASMLEDLGCQVTAVNSAETALGLLTQRVAYDILITDHMMPGMTGAQLADRLRNEQPELPVLVVSGY
;
A
#
# COMPACT_ATOMS: atom_id res chain seq x y z
N VAL A 1 12.57 0.92 23.22
CA VAL A 1 12.80 2.30 22.79
C VAL A 1 13.70 2.35 21.56
N GLN A 2 14.81 1.58 21.44
CA GLN A 2 15.68 1.59 20.24
C GLN A 2 15.05 0.99 18.98
N ARG A 3 14.11 0.05 19.07
CA ARG A 3 13.35 -0.50 17.93
C ARG A 3 12.25 0.45 17.40
N LEU A 4 11.75 1.36 18.24
CA LEU A 4 10.80 2.41 17.86
C LEU A 4 11.48 3.55 17.09
N LEU A 5 12.75 3.81 17.34
CA LEU A 5 13.54 4.80 16.59
C LEU A 5 13.99 4.32 15.19
N SER A 6 13.97 3.02 14.92
CA SER A 6 14.26 2.50 13.57
C SER A 6 13.07 2.64 12.62
N PHE A 7 11.84 2.76 13.12
CA PHE A 7 10.65 3.04 12.31
C PHE A 7 10.55 4.52 11.93
N ALA A 8 11.22 5.39 12.69
CA ALA A 8 11.37 6.82 12.40
C ALA A 8 12.63 7.16 11.57
N ARG A 9 13.34 6.17 11.03
CA ARG A 9 14.30 6.45 9.96
C ARG A 9 13.47 6.97 8.79
N LYS A 10 13.70 8.24 8.42
CA LYS A 10 13.27 8.84 7.16
C LYS A 10 13.47 7.82 6.05
N GLN A 11 12.41 7.07 5.71
CA GLN A 11 12.39 6.40 4.43
C GLN A 11 12.55 7.53 3.42
N GLU A 12 13.62 7.55 2.67
CA GLU A 12 13.82 8.58 1.65
C GLU A 12 12.66 8.45 0.68
N LEU A 13 11.75 9.42 0.73
CA LEU A 13 10.66 9.50 -0.22
C LEU A 13 11.25 9.58 -1.62
N ARG A 14 10.63 8.90 -2.55
CA ARG A 14 10.92 8.99 -3.98
C ARG A 14 9.75 9.66 -4.69
N PRO A 15 9.57 10.97 -4.50
CA PRO A 15 8.45 11.66 -5.12
C PRO A 15 8.65 11.72 -6.63
N SER A 16 7.57 11.49 -7.35
CA SER A 16 7.48 11.58 -8.81
C SER A 16 6.16 12.24 -9.21
N ALA A 17 5.99 12.55 -10.48
CA ALA A 17 4.73 13.01 -11.01
C ALA A 17 3.77 11.82 -11.14
N VAL A 18 2.67 11.85 -10.40
CA VAL A 18 1.69 10.76 -10.29
C VAL A 18 0.34 11.22 -10.79
N ALA A 19 -0.22 10.52 -11.78
CA ALA A 19 -1.61 10.66 -12.19
C ALA A 19 -2.50 9.93 -11.17
N LEU A 20 -3.17 10.68 -10.28
CA LEU A 20 -4.02 10.10 -9.23
C LEU A 20 -5.12 9.18 -9.78
N PRO A 21 -5.79 9.50 -10.92
CA PRO A 21 -6.77 8.60 -11.50
C PRO A 21 -6.18 7.23 -11.84
N ASP A 22 -5.03 7.20 -12.49
CA ASP A 22 -4.38 5.95 -12.93
C ASP A 22 -3.95 5.10 -11.72
N LEU A 23 -3.36 5.73 -10.70
CA LEU A 23 -2.98 5.06 -9.46
C LEU A 23 -4.20 4.43 -8.77
N VAL A 24 -5.27 5.20 -8.55
CA VAL A 24 -6.46 4.71 -7.84
C VAL A 24 -7.21 3.64 -8.65
N ILE A 25 -7.28 3.78 -9.98
CA ILE A 25 -7.86 2.76 -10.86
C ILE A 25 -7.04 1.47 -10.81
N GLY A 26 -5.71 1.57 -10.83
CA GLY A 26 -4.81 0.41 -10.68
C GLY A 26 -5.00 -0.34 -9.36
N MET A 27 -5.34 0.38 -8.30
CA MET A 27 -5.62 -0.21 -6.98
C MET A 27 -7.05 -0.74 -6.81
N ARG A 28 -7.94 -0.57 -7.79
CA ARG A 28 -9.39 -0.80 -7.64
C ARG A 28 -9.74 -2.17 -7.07
N GLU A 29 -9.11 -3.22 -7.56
CA GLU A 29 -9.39 -4.59 -7.11
C GLU A 29 -8.88 -4.81 -5.66
N LEU A 30 -7.73 -4.24 -5.31
CA LEU A 30 -7.19 -4.30 -3.96
C LEU A 30 -8.09 -3.54 -2.98
N LEU A 31 -8.54 -2.34 -3.34
CA LEU A 31 -9.46 -1.54 -2.52
C LEU A 31 -10.79 -2.27 -2.31
N LYS A 32 -11.35 -2.91 -3.36
CA LYS A 32 -12.57 -3.71 -3.23
C LYS A 32 -12.40 -4.91 -2.31
N ARG A 33 -11.26 -5.59 -2.35
CA ARG A 33 -10.97 -6.72 -1.46
C ARG A 33 -10.78 -6.28 0.00
N SER A 34 -10.38 -5.03 0.23
CA SER A 34 -10.17 -4.46 1.57
C SER A 34 -11.47 -4.08 2.28
N VAL A 35 -12.59 -4.06 1.57
CA VAL A 35 -13.92 -3.76 2.11
C VAL A 35 -14.85 -4.99 1.98
N GLU A 36 -15.88 -5.02 2.81
CA GLU A 36 -16.91 -6.04 2.74
C GLU A 36 -17.86 -5.78 1.56
N THR A 37 -18.62 -6.81 1.15
CA THR A 37 -19.52 -6.76 0.00
C THR A 37 -20.69 -5.77 0.15
N ASN A 38 -20.95 -5.31 1.37
CA ASN A 38 -21.99 -4.33 1.70
C ASN A 38 -21.51 -2.87 1.63
N ILE A 39 -20.24 -2.64 1.24
CA ILE A 39 -19.67 -1.29 1.05
C ILE A 39 -19.37 -1.07 -0.42
N SER A 40 -19.92 0.01 -0.99
CA SER A 40 -19.63 0.44 -2.36
C SER A 40 -18.44 1.40 -2.41
N ILE A 41 -17.63 1.32 -3.47
CA ILE A 41 -16.54 2.28 -3.73
C ILE A 41 -16.82 2.99 -5.04
N ASP A 42 -16.99 4.32 -4.97
CA ASP A 42 -17.17 5.22 -6.11
C ASP A 42 -15.87 5.99 -6.38
N LEU A 43 -15.46 6.08 -7.65
CA LEU A 43 -14.28 6.82 -8.08
C LEU A 43 -14.74 8.02 -8.95
N ARG A 44 -14.29 9.24 -8.60
CA ARG A 44 -14.68 10.48 -9.29
C ARG A 44 -13.47 11.36 -9.57
N PHE A 45 -12.95 11.30 -10.79
CA PHE A 45 -11.82 12.11 -11.20
C PHE A 45 -12.14 12.91 -12.46
N PRO A 46 -11.85 14.24 -12.47
CA PRO A 46 -11.88 15.03 -13.70
C PRO A 46 -10.84 14.53 -14.72
N LEU A 47 -11.17 14.64 -16.00
CA LEU A 47 -10.28 14.22 -17.09
C LEU A 47 -8.99 15.05 -17.18
N ASP A 48 -9.07 16.30 -16.74
CA ASP A 48 -7.99 17.30 -16.77
C ASP A 48 -7.29 17.49 -15.42
N LEU A 49 -7.40 16.50 -14.52
CA LEU A 49 -6.75 16.57 -13.20
C LEU A 49 -5.23 16.58 -13.37
N PRO A 50 -4.52 17.62 -12.90
CA PRO A 50 -3.07 17.66 -12.96
C PRO A 50 -2.42 16.51 -12.17
N GLN A 51 -1.17 16.17 -12.53
CA GLN A 51 -0.40 15.18 -11.78
C GLN A 51 0.06 15.74 -10.44
N ALA A 52 0.00 14.91 -9.40
CA ALA A 52 0.52 15.22 -8.08
C ALA A 52 2.01 14.88 -7.98
N TYR A 53 2.79 15.68 -7.25
CA TYR A 53 4.18 15.35 -6.94
C TYR A 53 4.26 14.65 -5.58
N VAL A 54 4.35 13.32 -5.59
CA VAL A 54 4.26 12.46 -4.40
C VAL A 54 4.95 11.13 -4.61
N ASP A 55 5.30 10.42 -3.53
CA ASP A 55 5.73 9.02 -3.59
C ASP A 55 4.50 8.13 -3.80
N ALA A 56 4.43 7.46 -4.96
CA ALA A 56 3.28 6.63 -5.34
C ALA A 56 3.05 5.48 -4.35
N ASN A 57 4.10 4.76 -3.94
CA ASN A 57 3.99 3.61 -3.04
C ASN A 57 3.47 4.02 -1.66
N GLN A 58 3.95 5.16 -1.14
CA GLN A 58 3.46 5.69 0.13
C GLN A 58 1.98 6.14 0.03
N LEU A 59 1.59 6.73 -1.10
CA LEU A 59 0.21 7.14 -1.34
C LEU A 59 -0.73 5.93 -1.44
N GLU A 60 -0.30 4.84 -2.07
CA GLU A 60 -1.05 3.57 -2.11
C GLU A 60 -1.30 3.02 -0.70
N MET A 61 -0.27 2.97 0.14
CA MET A 61 -0.38 2.52 1.53
C MET A 61 -1.33 3.41 2.34
N VAL A 62 -1.27 4.73 2.14
CA VAL A 62 -2.18 5.69 2.77
C VAL A 62 -3.62 5.44 2.32
N LEU A 63 -3.87 5.24 1.01
CA LEU A 63 -5.20 4.95 0.47
C LEU A 63 -5.81 3.68 1.07
N ILE A 64 -5.05 2.58 1.13
CA ILE A 64 -5.49 1.34 1.76
C ILE A 64 -5.89 1.60 3.21
N ASN A 65 -5.04 2.30 3.97
CA ASN A 65 -5.33 2.62 5.37
C ASN A 65 -6.59 3.48 5.54
N LEU A 66 -6.84 4.44 4.65
CA LEU A 66 -8.05 5.28 4.69
C LEU A 66 -9.30 4.46 4.37
N VAL A 67 -9.24 3.58 3.37
CA VAL A 67 -10.35 2.70 2.99
C VAL A 67 -10.68 1.68 4.09
N VAL A 68 -9.66 1.11 4.73
CA VAL A 68 -9.83 0.22 5.89
C VAL A 68 -10.43 0.97 7.09
N ASN A 69 -10.01 2.22 7.35
CA ASN A 69 -10.62 3.04 8.40
C ASN A 69 -12.08 3.37 8.10
N ALA A 70 -12.40 3.69 6.84
CA ALA A 70 -13.76 3.93 6.39
C ALA A 70 -14.64 2.68 6.56
N ARG A 71 -14.15 1.50 6.14
CA ARG A 71 -14.84 0.21 6.36
C ARG A 71 -15.16 0.00 7.85
N ASP A 72 -14.18 0.16 8.70
CA ASP A 72 -14.35 -0.06 10.14
C ASP A 72 -15.32 0.93 10.79
N ALA A 73 -15.53 2.11 10.16
CA ALA A 73 -16.53 3.09 10.58
C ALA A 73 -17.96 2.79 10.05
N MET A 74 -18.12 1.77 9.19
CA MET A 74 -19.38 1.40 8.54
C MET A 74 -19.75 -0.08 8.76
N PRO A 75 -19.96 -0.53 9.99
CA PRO A 75 -20.25 -1.94 10.31
C PRO A 75 -21.52 -2.47 9.63
N ASP A 76 -22.47 -1.59 9.36
CA ASP A 76 -23.74 -1.94 8.69
C ASP A 76 -23.71 -1.75 7.16
N GLY A 77 -22.51 -1.46 6.60
CA GLY A 77 -22.34 -1.12 5.19
C GLY A 77 -22.46 0.38 4.93
N GLY A 78 -22.26 0.78 3.67
CA GLY A 78 -22.28 2.18 3.27
C GLY A 78 -21.59 2.45 1.93
N SER A 79 -21.08 3.69 1.77
CA SER A 79 -20.35 4.08 0.57
C SER A 79 -19.05 4.79 0.91
N ILE A 80 -18.02 4.52 0.11
CA ILE A 80 -16.77 5.24 0.08
C ILE A 80 -16.66 5.93 -1.27
N CYS A 81 -16.45 7.26 -1.27
CA CYS A 81 -16.17 8.01 -2.48
C CYS A 81 -14.72 8.48 -2.46
N ILE A 82 -13.97 8.14 -3.51
CA ILE A 82 -12.60 8.61 -3.72
C ILE A 82 -12.64 9.56 -4.91
N GLU A 83 -12.28 10.82 -4.68
CA GLU A 83 -12.35 11.85 -5.69
C GLU A 83 -11.10 12.72 -5.76
N GLY A 84 -10.82 13.28 -6.94
CA GLY A 84 -9.72 14.21 -7.17
C GLY A 84 -10.25 15.60 -7.49
N GLN A 85 -9.59 16.63 -6.96
CA GLN A 85 -9.85 18.04 -7.28
C GLN A 85 -8.54 18.78 -7.46
N SER A 86 -8.53 19.85 -8.26
CA SER A 86 -7.42 20.80 -8.30
C SER A 86 -7.81 22.12 -7.65
N ARG A 87 -6.87 22.76 -6.97
CA ARG A 87 -7.05 24.11 -6.42
C ARG A 87 -5.81 24.95 -6.64
N THR A 88 -6.03 26.19 -7.05
CA THR A 88 -4.96 27.18 -7.12
C THR A 88 -4.54 27.63 -5.71
N ALA A 89 -3.31 28.11 -5.59
CA ALA A 89 -2.78 28.66 -4.36
C ALA A 89 -3.63 29.81 -3.80
N ALA A 90 -4.18 30.65 -4.69
CA ALA A 90 -5.07 31.76 -4.33
C ALA A 90 -6.39 31.27 -3.69
N GLU A 91 -7.00 30.22 -4.26
CA GLU A 91 -8.21 29.59 -3.71
C GLU A 91 -7.93 28.86 -2.39
N ALA A 92 -6.69 28.38 -2.21
CA ALA A 92 -6.23 27.80 -0.95
C ALA A 92 -5.91 28.84 0.14
N GLY A 93 -6.05 30.15 -0.16
CA GLY A 93 -5.77 31.25 0.76
C GLY A 93 -4.26 31.49 1.04
N ARG A 94 -3.39 31.05 0.13
CA ARG A 94 -1.92 31.15 0.25
C ARG A 94 -1.31 31.63 -1.06
N ILE A 95 -0.99 32.92 -1.14
CA ILE A 95 -0.51 33.58 -2.38
C ILE A 95 0.88 33.06 -2.82
N ASP A 96 1.71 32.59 -1.89
CA ASP A 96 3.08 32.12 -2.14
C ASP A 96 3.22 30.58 -2.08
N ALA A 97 2.14 29.83 -2.21
CA ALA A 97 2.15 28.37 -2.20
C ALA A 97 1.98 27.81 -3.63
N PRO A 98 2.41 26.58 -3.90
CA PRO A 98 2.11 25.91 -5.18
C PRO A 98 0.61 25.66 -5.31
N ASP A 99 0.17 25.44 -6.55
CA ASP A 99 -1.14 24.87 -6.81
C ASP A 99 -1.20 23.44 -6.33
N TYR A 100 -2.38 22.97 -5.93
CA TYR A 100 -2.58 21.67 -5.31
C TYR A 100 -3.53 20.79 -6.10
N VAL A 101 -3.21 19.50 -6.13
CA VAL A 101 -4.17 18.42 -6.36
C VAL A 101 -4.60 17.88 -5.00
N ILE A 102 -5.89 17.66 -4.83
CA ILE A 102 -6.47 17.16 -3.59
C ILE A 102 -7.04 15.78 -3.87
N LEU A 103 -6.54 14.77 -3.16
CA LEU A 103 -7.15 13.46 -3.11
C LEU A 103 -8.09 13.41 -1.90
N ILE A 104 -9.37 13.13 -2.15
CA ILE A 104 -10.42 13.16 -1.14
C ILE A 104 -10.98 11.76 -0.98
N VAL A 105 -11.01 11.28 0.25
CA VAL A 105 -11.66 10.02 0.63
C VAL A 105 -12.79 10.35 1.59
N ARG A 106 -14.03 10.03 1.19
CA ARG A 106 -15.24 10.28 1.97
C ARG A 106 -15.93 8.97 2.29
N ASP A 107 -16.36 8.80 3.52
CA ASP A 107 -17.22 7.70 3.98
C ASP A 107 -18.52 8.21 4.59
N ASP A 108 -19.54 7.34 4.64
CA ASP A 108 -20.83 7.56 5.28
C ASP A 108 -20.91 6.95 6.68
N GLY A 109 -19.76 6.71 7.30
CA GLY A 109 -19.64 6.00 8.57
C GLY A 109 -20.15 6.77 9.79
N VAL A 110 -19.88 6.22 10.96
CA VAL A 110 -20.30 6.79 12.26
C VAL A 110 -19.68 8.16 12.56
N GLY A 111 -18.61 8.53 11.86
CA GLY A 111 -17.90 9.79 12.11
C GLY A 111 -17.13 9.81 13.43
N MET A 112 -16.65 11.01 13.80
CA MET A 112 -15.82 11.20 14.99
C MET A 112 -16.37 12.33 15.87
N GLU A 113 -16.32 12.11 17.20
CA GLU A 113 -16.53 13.17 18.18
C GLU A 113 -15.38 14.20 18.12
N PRO A 114 -15.62 15.47 18.50
CA PRO A 114 -14.61 16.53 18.42
C PRO A 114 -13.29 16.19 19.15
N GLU A 115 -13.36 15.53 20.30
CA GLU A 115 -12.21 15.12 21.09
C GLU A 115 -11.38 14.02 20.39
N VAL A 116 -12.06 13.13 19.67
CA VAL A 116 -11.42 12.08 18.86
C VAL A 116 -10.78 12.71 17.63
N LEU A 117 -11.50 13.59 16.93
CA LEU A 117 -11.01 14.29 15.73
C LEU A 117 -9.75 15.11 16.03
N ALA A 118 -9.71 15.80 17.18
CA ALA A 118 -8.55 16.60 17.59
C ALA A 118 -7.26 15.78 17.76
N ARG A 119 -7.38 14.46 17.97
CA ARG A 119 -6.27 13.54 18.20
C ARG A 119 -6.11 12.50 17.08
N ALA A 120 -6.95 12.56 16.06
CA ALA A 120 -7.04 11.53 15.03
C ALA A 120 -5.72 11.32 14.25
N THR A 121 -4.85 12.35 14.20
CA THR A 121 -3.54 12.31 13.57
C THR A 121 -2.39 12.02 14.54
N ASP A 122 -2.66 11.89 15.86
CA ASP A 122 -1.63 11.53 16.82
C ASP A 122 -1.16 10.09 16.56
N PRO A 123 0.13 9.83 16.48
CA PRO A 123 0.64 8.48 16.33
C PRO A 123 0.18 7.56 17.47
N PHE A 124 -0.23 6.34 17.11
CA PHE A 124 -0.74 5.30 18.02
C PHE A 124 -2.09 5.63 18.70
N PHE A 125 -2.72 6.73 18.36
CA PHE A 125 -4.06 7.03 18.87
C PHE A 125 -5.10 6.18 18.12
N THR A 126 -5.91 5.45 18.87
CA THR A 126 -7.00 4.62 18.32
C THR A 126 -8.16 4.56 19.33
N THR A 127 -9.37 4.56 18.79
CA THR A 127 -10.61 4.30 19.56
C THR A 127 -11.04 2.84 19.46
N LYS A 128 -10.37 2.03 18.65
CA LYS A 128 -10.61 0.59 18.50
C LYS A 128 -10.02 -0.14 19.70
N GLY A 129 -10.65 -1.24 20.10
CA GLY A 129 -10.18 -2.05 21.23
C GLY A 129 -8.75 -2.60 21.02
N PRO A 130 -8.12 -3.11 22.10
CA PRO A 130 -6.76 -3.65 22.03
C PRO A 130 -6.62 -4.71 20.94
N GLY A 131 -5.63 -4.55 20.05
CA GLY A 131 -5.36 -5.47 18.93
C GLY A 131 -6.07 -5.14 17.61
N ASN A 132 -7.09 -4.26 17.61
CA ASN A 132 -7.91 -3.97 16.43
C ASN A 132 -7.56 -2.66 15.70
N GLY A 133 -6.52 -1.97 16.10
CA GLY A 133 -6.08 -0.74 15.44
C GLY A 133 -4.67 -0.35 15.83
N THR A 134 -3.81 -0.08 14.86
CA THR A 134 -2.43 0.35 15.09
C THR A 134 -2.32 1.82 15.50
N GLY A 135 -3.36 2.63 15.21
CA GLY A 135 -3.33 4.09 15.40
C GLY A 135 -2.32 4.81 14.49
N LEU A 136 -1.89 4.18 13.40
CA LEU A 136 -0.87 4.74 12.50
C LEU A 136 -1.44 5.27 11.17
N GLY A 137 -2.66 4.86 10.77
CA GLY A 137 -3.17 5.15 9.44
C GLY A 137 -3.29 6.64 9.12
N LEU A 138 -3.96 7.44 9.97
CA LEU A 138 -4.11 8.88 9.77
C LEU A 138 -2.83 9.67 10.03
N SER A 139 -1.98 9.22 10.96
CA SER A 139 -0.66 9.83 11.19
C SER A 139 0.30 9.60 10.00
N MET A 140 0.21 8.45 9.31
CA MET A 140 0.96 8.21 8.07
C MET A 140 0.46 9.11 6.93
N ALA A 141 -0.86 9.27 6.79
CA ALA A 141 -1.44 10.20 5.81
C ALA A 141 -0.99 11.65 6.06
N HIS A 142 -0.96 12.08 7.33
CA HIS A 142 -0.45 13.39 7.73
C HIS A 142 1.04 13.56 7.40
N GLY A 143 1.86 12.57 7.76
CA GLY A 143 3.29 12.57 7.47
C GLY A 143 3.60 12.62 5.98
N LEU A 144 2.89 11.84 5.16
CA LEU A 144 3.05 11.86 3.69
C LEU A 144 2.71 13.25 3.13
N ALA A 145 1.57 13.81 3.52
CA ALA A 145 1.12 15.11 3.04
C ALA A 145 2.15 16.21 3.37
N GLU A 146 2.62 16.28 4.61
CA GLU A 146 3.63 17.27 5.04
C GLU A 146 4.98 17.08 4.34
N GLN A 147 5.48 15.84 4.24
CA GLN A 147 6.75 15.53 3.58
C GLN A 147 6.71 15.80 2.08
N SER A 148 5.53 15.71 1.45
CA SER A 148 5.31 16.09 0.05
C SER A 148 5.16 17.60 -0.15
N GLY A 149 5.22 18.42 0.91
CA GLY A 149 5.01 19.88 0.83
C GLY A 149 3.53 20.30 0.76
N GLY A 150 2.64 19.39 1.10
CA GLY A 150 1.20 19.60 1.16
C GLY A 150 0.65 19.66 2.58
N ARG A 151 -0.56 19.18 2.78
CA ARG A 151 -1.23 19.11 4.09
C ARG A 151 -2.34 18.07 4.10
N LEU A 152 -2.71 17.58 5.28
CA LEU A 152 -3.91 16.78 5.53
C LEU A 152 -5.00 17.66 6.15
N GLN A 153 -6.26 17.48 5.70
CA GLN A 153 -7.44 18.05 6.35
C GLN A 153 -8.44 16.93 6.61
N ILE A 154 -9.07 16.95 7.78
CA ILE A 154 -10.06 15.95 8.16
C ILE A 154 -11.31 16.67 8.63
N HIS A 155 -12.44 16.34 8.03
CA HIS A 155 -13.77 16.84 8.42
C HIS A 155 -14.62 15.64 8.84
N SER A 156 -15.06 15.61 10.08
CA SER A 156 -15.91 14.54 10.59
C SER A 156 -16.92 15.09 11.59
N ARG A 157 -18.08 14.46 11.62
CA ARG A 157 -19.11 14.72 12.62
C ARG A 157 -19.80 13.40 12.97
N PRO A 158 -20.19 13.18 14.23
CA PRO A 158 -20.94 12.00 14.63
C PRO A 158 -22.18 11.77 13.76
N GLY A 159 -22.33 10.56 13.24
CA GLY A 159 -23.43 10.13 12.37
C GLY A 159 -23.44 10.79 10.95
N LYS A 160 -22.34 11.43 10.52
CA LYS A 160 -22.22 12.09 9.21
C LYS A 160 -21.01 11.63 8.41
N GLY A 161 -20.32 10.58 8.86
CA GLY A 161 -19.12 10.08 8.21
C GLY A 161 -17.90 10.97 8.38
N THR A 162 -16.89 10.67 7.59
CA THR A 162 -15.61 11.38 7.59
C THR A 162 -15.21 11.75 6.17
N ILE A 163 -14.55 12.90 6.03
CA ILE A 163 -13.91 13.36 4.79
C ILE A 163 -12.44 13.59 5.14
N VAL A 164 -11.55 12.90 4.43
CA VAL A 164 -10.10 13.07 4.53
C VAL A 164 -9.62 13.67 3.21
N GLU A 165 -8.99 14.84 3.28
CA GLU A 165 -8.42 15.56 2.14
C GLU A 165 -6.89 15.53 2.25
N ILE A 166 -6.21 14.94 1.26
CA ILE A 166 -4.75 14.96 1.13
C ILE A 166 -4.41 15.99 0.06
N TRP A 167 -3.85 17.09 0.45
CA TRP A 167 -3.41 18.16 -0.43
C TRP A 167 -1.99 17.90 -0.86
N LEU A 168 -1.75 17.77 -2.16
CA LEU A 168 -0.45 17.44 -2.75
C LEU A 168 -0.06 18.52 -3.76
N PRO A 169 1.19 18.98 -3.82
CA PRO A 169 1.64 19.92 -4.83
C PRO A 169 1.43 19.34 -6.23
N ILE A 170 1.04 20.19 -7.18
CA ILE A 170 1.02 19.84 -8.60
C ILE A 170 2.47 19.62 -9.06
N ALA A 171 2.71 18.55 -9.81
CA ALA A 171 4.00 18.32 -10.43
C ALA A 171 4.30 19.41 -11.46
N THR A 172 5.47 20.03 -11.38
CA THR A 172 5.93 20.98 -12.40
C THR A 172 6.31 20.23 -13.68
N GLU A 173 6.28 20.89 -14.85
CA GLU A 173 6.71 20.29 -16.13
C GLU A 173 8.09 19.61 -16.02
N ARG A 174 9.02 20.26 -15.32
CA ARG A 174 10.37 19.74 -15.08
C ARG A 174 10.41 18.47 -14.22
N GLN A 175 9.45 18.30 -13.31
CA GLN A 175 9.29 17.10 -12.49
C GLN A 175 8.55 16.00 -13.22
N ALA A 176 7.62 16.37 -14.12
CA ALA A 176 6.93 15.42 -15.00
C ALA A 176 7.89 14.79 -16.05
N GLU A 177 8.85 15.57 -16.55
CA GLU A 177 9.90 15.09 -17.46
C GLU A 177 10.96 14.19 -16.76
N GLN A 178 11.14 14.31 -15.45
CA GLN A 178 12.06 13.51 -14.64
C GLN A 178 11.45 12.23 -14.10
N THR A 179 10.17 11.99 -14.32
CA THR A 179 9.56 10.70 -14.03
C THR A 179 10.21 9.68 -14.98
N PRO A 180 10.92 8.65 -14.50
CA PRO A 180 11.50 7.65 -15.40
C PRO A 180 10.35 6.99 -16.15
N ASP A 181 10.28 7.36 -17.39
CA ASP A 181 9.46 6.90 -18.49
C ASP A 181 8.29 5.93 -18.20
N ARG A 182 7.08 6.46 -18.41
CA ARG A 182 6.14 5.74 -19.25
C ARG A 182 6.84 5.54 -20.58
N VAL A 183 7.38 4.35 -20.82
CA VAL A 183 7.98 3.99 -22.09
C VAL A 183 6.90 4.15 -23.16
N GLU A 184 6.85 5.33 -23.83
CA GLU A 184 6.28 5.39 -25.16
C GLU A 184 7.12 4.46 -26.04
N PRO A 185 6.53 3.63 -26.87
CA PRO A 185 7.29 2.78 -27.78
C PRO A 185 7.95 3.66 -28.83
N SER A 186 9.13 4.22 -28.53
CA SER A 186 10.06 4.65 -29.57
C SER A 186 10.42 3.43 -30.40
N PRO A 187 10.43 3.52 -31.75
CA PRO A 187 10.94 2.45 -32.59
C PRO A 187 12.48 2.44 -32.52
N GLY A 188 13.01 2.04 -31.41
CA GLY A 188 14.41 1.67 -31.20
C GLY A 188 14.48 0.16 -30.99
N PRO A 189 15.66 -0.47 -31.06
CA PRO A 189 15.79 -1.90 -31.34
C PRO A 189 14.88 -2.68 -30.42
N GLN A 190 14.08 -3.55 -31.01
CA GLN A 190 13.15 -4.46 -30.34
C GLN A 190 13.78 -4.96 -29.04
N LEU A 191 13.35 -4.37 -27.90
CA LEU A 191 13.49 -5.05 -26.64
C LEU A 191 12.66 -6.32 -26.79
N THR A 192 13.37 -7.42 -26.98
CA THR A 192 12.80 -8.74 -26.71
C THR A 192 11.93 -8.60 -25.47
N ALA A 193 10.72 -9.16 -25.52
CA ALA A 193 9.79 -9.28 -24.39
C ALA A 193 10.59 -9.48 -23.10
N PRO A 194 10.18 -8.90 -21.94
CA PRO A 194 10.89 -9.12 -20.69
C PRO A 194 11.21 -10.61 -20.65
N ALA A 195 12.50 -10.94 -20.62
CA ALA A 195 12.91 -12.33 -20.52
C ALA A 195 12.05 -12.87 -19.41
N GLU A 196 11.20 -13.84 -19.74
CA GLU A 196 10.38 -14.53 -18.75
C GLU A 196 11.31 -14.77 -17.58
N LEU A 197 11.02 -14.15 -16.45
CA LEU A 197 11.76 -14.43 -15.22
C LEU A 197 11.39 -15.86 -14.87
N SER A 198 12.06 -16.81 -15.52
CA SER A 198 11.86 -18.24 -15.25
C SER A 198 12.51 -18.62 -13.92
N LEU A 199 12.26 -17.82 -12.89
CA LEU A 199 12.70 -18.10 -11.52
C LEU A 199 11.87 -19.23 -10.96
N SER A 200 12.57 -20.22 -10.39
CA SER A 200 11.93 -21.29 -9.63
C SER A 200 11.77 -20.84 -8.18
N VAL A 201 10.53 -20.61 -7.77
CA VAL A 201 10.17 -20.08 -6.44
C VAL A 201 9.51 -21.17 -5.59
N LEU A 202 10.00 -21.35 -4.37
CA LEU A 202 9.34 -22.20 -3.37
C LEU A 202 8.57 -21.28 -2.41
N VAL A 203 7.24 -21.46 -2.34
CA VAL A 203 6.36 -20.71 -1.44
C VAL A 203 5.85 -21.60 -0.32
N VAL A 204 5.93 -21.11 0.91
CA VAL A 204 5.54 -21.86 2.12
C VAL A 204 4.59 -21.01 2.96
N ASP A 205 3.35 -21.47 3.12
CA ASP A 205 2.34 -20.79 3.92
C ASP A 205 1.31 -21.82 4.40
N ASP A 206 0.91 -21.80 5.67
CA ASP A 206 -0.06 -22.76 6.22
C ASP A 206 -1.52 -22.38 5.89
N ASP A 207 -1.79 -21.15 5.50
CA ASP A 207 -3.10 -20.73 4.98
C ASP A 207 -3.20 -21.03 3.49
N PRO A 208 -4.09 -21.97 3.06
CA PRO A 208 -4.22 -22.35 1.66
C PRO A 208 -4.67 -21.20 0.75
N LEU A 209 -5.43 -20.22 1.27
CA LEU A 209 -5.88 -19.07 0.47
C LEU A 209 -4.73 -18.10 0.21
N VAL A 210 -3.88 -17.86 1.21
CA VAL A 210 -2.68 -17.03 1.07
C VAL A 210 -1.69 -17.71 0.14
N LEU A 211 -1.49 -19.01 0.32
CA LEU A 211 -0.61 -19.83 -0.51
C LEU A 211 -1.00 -19.77 -1.99
N ASP A 212 -2.30 -20.03 -2.32
CA ASP A 212 -2.82 -20.01 -3.68
C ASP A 212 -2.73 -18.60 -4.31
N ASN A 213 -3.05 -17.56 -3.56
CA ASN A 213 -2.93 -16.18 -4.04
C ASN A 213 -1.49 -15.80 -4.34
N THR A 214 -0.56 -16.10 -3.42
CA THR A 214 0.87 -15.81 -3.59
C THR A 214 1.43 -16.57 -4.79
N ALA A 215 1.07 -17.85 -4.94
CA ALA A 215 1.49 -18.66 -6.08
C ALA A 215 1.00 -18.06 -7.40
N SER A 216 -0.30 -17.74 -7.51
CA SER A 216 -0.89 -17.15 -8.70
C SER A 216 -0.25 -15.82 -9.09
N MET A 217 0.04 -14.95 -8.12
CA MET A 217 0.71 -13.67 -8.38
C MET A 217 2.13 -13.86 -8.93
N LEU A 218 2.87 -14.84 -8.45
CA LEU A 218 4.22 -15.14 -8.93
C LEU A 218 4.20 -15.80 -10.30
N GLU A 219 3.22 -16.67 -10.58
CA GLU A 219 3.01 -17.28 -11.89
C GLU A 219 2.66 -16.23 -12.93
N ASP A 220 1.82 -15.23 -12.60
CA ASP A 220 1.49 -14.09 -13.45
C ASP A 220 2.73 -13.23 -13.80
N LEU A 221 3.75 -13.25 -12.93
CA LEU A 221 5.06 -12.62 -13.17
C LEU A 221 6.02 -13.50 -13.99
N GLY A 222 5.58 -14.70 -14.43
CA GLY A 222 6.39 -15.63 -15.22
C GLY A 222 7.30 -16.54 -14.40
N CYS A 223 7.11 -16.63 -13.08
CA CYS A 223 7.86 -17.55 -12.23
C CYS A 223 7.31 -18.98 -12.29
N GLN A 224 8.18 -19.97 -12.10
CA GLN A 224 7.76 -21.35 -11.85
C GLN A 224 7.61 -21.54 -10.33
N VAL A 225 6.37 -21.73 -9.87
CA VAL A 225 6.07 -21.76 -8.44
C VAL A 225 5.83 -23.19 -7.96
N THR A 226 6.47 -23.53 -6.85
CA THR A 226 6.14 -24.71 -6.05
C THR A 226 5.58 -24.25 -4.71
N ALA A 227 4.31 -24.53 -4.46
CA ALA A 227 3.61 -24.11 -3.25
C ALA A 227 3.47 -25.29 -2.27
N VAL A 228 3.80 -25.07 -1.00
CA VAL A 228 3.69 -26.09 0.06
C VAL A 228 3.17 -25.45 1.35
N ASN A 229 2.42 -26.23 2.11
CA ASN A 229 1.69 -25.74 3.29
C ASN A 229 2.43 -25.93 4.62
N SER A 230 3.70 -26.33 4.61
CA SER A 230 4.47 -26.47 5.83
C SER A 230 5.98 -26.42 5.60
N ALA A 231 6.72 -25.99 6.62
CA ALA A 231 8.17 -25.93 6.60
C ALA A 231 8.80 -27.33 6.44
N GLU A 232 8.18 -28.38 7.00
CA GLU A 232 8.67 -29.77 6.89
C GLU A 232 8.60 -30.25 5.44
N THR A 233 7.51 -29.94 4.74
CA THR A 233 7.35 -30.28 3.31
C THR A 233 8.39 -29.54 2.46
N ALA A 234 8.62 -28.25 2.74
CA ALA A 234 9.64 -27.45 2.06
C ALA A 234 11.05 -28.06 2.23
N LEU A 235 11.44 -28.41 3.45
CA LEU A 235 12.72 -29.08 3.73
C LEU A 235 12.85 -30.43 3.00
N GLY A 236 11.76 -31.18 2.93
CA GLY A 236 11.71 -32.44 2.18
C GLY A 236 12.00 -32.26 0.68
N LEU A 237 11.46 -31.21 0.06
CA LEU A 237 11.71 -30.88 -1.34
C LEU A 237 13.15 -30.41 -1.56
N LEU A 238 13.67 -29.56 -0.70
CA LEU A 238 15.03 -29.04 -0.79
C LEU A 238 16.10 -30.13 -0.67
N THR A 239 15.83 -31.24 0.03
CA THR A 239 16.73 -32.39 0.10
C THR A 239 16.75 -33.19 -1.19
N GLN A 240 15.75 -33.08 -2.08
CA GLN A 240 15.67 -33.83 -3.35
C GLN A 240 16.48 -33.18 -4.49
N ARG A 241 17.33 -32.17 -4.21
CA ARG A 241 18.17 -31.43 -5.17
C ARG A 241 17.37 -30.72 -6.27
N VAL A 242 16.13 -30.35 -6.02
CA VAL A 242 15.41 -29.39 -6.85
C VAL A 242 16.01 -28.02 -6.57
N ALA A 243 16.52 -27.37 -7.61
CA ALA A 243 17.10 -26.03 -7.46
C ALA A 243 15.96 -25.00 -7.46
N TYR A 244 15.87 -24.21 -6.40
CA TYR A 244 15.03 -23.02 -6.33
C TYR A 244 15.93 -21.79 -6.29
N ASP A 245 15.48 -20.71 -6.95
CA ASP A 245 16.18 -19.44 -6.97
C ASP A 245 15.87 -18.59 -5.74
N ILE A 246 14.70 -18.79 -5.13
CA ILE A 246 14.26 -18.11 -3.91
C ILE A 246 13.23 -18.96 -3.14
N LEU A 247 13.24 -18.85 -1.83
CA LEU A 247 12.20 -19.35 -0.94
C LEU A 247 11.47 -18.19 -0.30
N ILE A 248 10.14 -18.20 -0.36
CA ILE A 248 9.24 -17.24 0.30
C ILE A 248 8.44 -18.00 1.35
N THR A 249 8.48 -17.56 2.60
CA THR A 249 7.79 -18.25 3.70
C THR A 249 7.04 -17.28 4.59
N ASP A 250 5.83 -17.67 5.04
CA ASP A 250 5.19 -16.97 6.13
C ASP A 250 6.00 -17.10 7.42
N HIS A 251 5.89 -16.09 8.29
CA HIS A 251 6.57 -16.05 9.57
C HIS A 251 5.93 -16.99 10.60
N MET A 252 4.60 -17.03 10.66
CA MET A 252 3.81 -17.67 11.72
C MET A 252 3.15 -18.96 11.25
N MET A 253 3.92 -20.03 11.11
CA MET A 253 3.41 -21.35 10.73
C MET A 253 3.38 -22.32 11.91
N PRO A 254 2.44 -23.27 11.96
CA PRO A 254 2.42 -24.36 12.96
C PRO A 254 3.67 -25.23 12.89
N GLY A 255 4.21 -25.60 14.03
CA GLY A 255 5.40 -26.46 14.13
C GLY A 255 6.69 -25.66 13.99
N MET A 256 7.12 -25.35 12.78
CA MET A 256 8.34 -24.60 12.50
C MET A 256 8.00 -23.24 11.90
N THR A 257 8.44 -22.15 12.54
CA THR A 257 8.24 -20.80 12.01
C THR A 257 9.11 -20.52 10.78
N GLY A 258 8.70 -19.57 9.92
CA GLY A 258 9.50 -19.15 8.77
C GLY A 258 10.89 -18.65 9.15
N ALA A 259 11.04 -17.98 10.29
CA ALA A 259 12.35 -17.56 10.80
C ALA A 259 13.24 -18.77 11.17
N GLN A 260 12.68 -19.82 11.78
CA GLN A 260 13.41 -21.04 12.09
C GLN A 260 13.80 -21.81 10.83
N LEU A 261 12.90 -21.83 9.82
CA LEU A 261 13.18 -22.40 8.51
C LEU A 261 14.34 -21.64 7.83
N ALA A 262 14.32 -20.33 7.83
CA ALA A 262 15.37 -19.48 7.26
C ALA A 262 16.73 -19.71 7.96
N ASP A 263 16.75 -19.78 9.31
CA ASP A 263 17.98 -20.01 10.05
C ASP A 263 18.58 -21.41 9.78
N ARG A 264 17.72 -22.39 9.59
CA ARG A 264 18.16 -23.75 9.23
C ARG A 264 18.75 -23.79 7.82
N LEU A 265 18.08 -23.17 6.85
CA LEU A 265 18.54 -23.12 5.47
C LEU A 265 19.82 -22.29 5.30
N ARG A 266 20.02 -21.25 6.10
CA ARG A 266 21.28 -20.49 6.10
C ARG A 266 22.52 -21.39 6.39
N ASN A 267 22.35 -22.46 7.16
CA ASN A 267 23.43 -23.40 7.46
C ASN A 267 23.54 -24.52 6.42
N GLU A 268 22.41 -24.99 5.87
CA GLU A 268 22.35 -26.14 4.96
C GLU A 268 22.49 -25.73 3.48
N GLN A 269 21.96 -24.56 3.09
CA GLN A 269 21.94 -24.03 1.73
C GLN A 269 22.14 -22.49 1.73
N PRO A 270 23.35 -22.00 2.04
CA PRO A 270 23.62 -20.57 2.21
C PRO A 270 23.40 -19.73 0.93
N GLU A 271 23.40 -20.37 -0.23
CA GLU A 271 23.18 -19.71 -1.54
C GLU A 271 21.71 -19.49 -1.86
N LEU A 272 20.75 -20.12 -1.15
CA LEU A 272 19.33 -19.96 -1.40
C LEU A 272 18.82 -18.71 -0.65
N PRO A 273 18.40 -17.65 -1.34
CA PRO A 273 17.77 -16.51 -0.71
C PRO A 273 16.45 -16.92 -0.05
N VAL A 274 16.23 -16.45 1.18
CA VAL A 274 14.98 -16.69 1.90
C VAL A 274 14.33 -15.37 2.27
N LEU A 275 13.09 -15.18 1.79
CA LEU A 275 12.23 -14.06 2.15
C LEU A 275 11.19 -14.53 3.18
N VAL A 276 11.24 -13.98 4.39
CA VAL A 276 10.23 -14.23 5.42
C VAL A 276 9.19 -13.11 5.38
N VAL A 277 7.95 -13.47 5.13
CA VAL A 277 6.81 -12.55 5.09
C VAL A 277 6.11 -12.63 6.44
N SER A 278 5.78 -11.49 7.03
CA SER A 278 4.95 -11.44 8.24
C SER A 278 3.68 -10.67 7.93
N GLY A 279 2.54 -11.33 8.01
CA GLY A 279 1.23 -10.71 7.92
C GLY A 279 0.93 -9.94 9.21
N TYR A 280 1.19 -8.62 9.23
CA TYR A 280 0.68 -7.67 10.20
C TYR A 280 0.08 -6.49 9.46
#